data_c22652eaa8e4a9c2996aa2374b3008c7
#
_entry.id   c22652eaa8e4a9c2996aa2374b3008c7
#
_cell.length_a   1.000
_cell.length_b   1.000
_cell.length_c   1.000
_cell.angle_alpha   90.00
_cell.angle_beta   90.00
_cell.angle_gamma   90.00
#
_symmetry.space_group_name_H-M   'P 1'
#
loop_
_entity.id
_entity.type
_entity.pdbx_description
1 polymer ?
#
loop_
_entity_poly.entity_id
_entity_poly.type
_entity_poly.pdbx_seq_one_letter_code
_entity_poly.pdbx_strand_id
1 'polypeptide(L)'
;MKSRTASSDGSRVVAMLCAAALVCACASAFSAAQQPASKPAGAGKPVPATVSPASAAVQTFNTPKSAADALVKAAGDFDEVALTRIFGPDGKDVVFTGELPQDRKHALDFAQEAKEKLEVTVDPSTANRAFLLIGNEDWPFPVPLVKKGETWSFDSKAGREELLHRRIGANELDAIQICHGYVDAQALYALQPRQGYDVNQYAQRIISTSGTQDGLAWQNSDGTWGGPIGEKIAEAIEQGYDLKSEPYHGYFFKILKGQGPAAPLGQMDFVIKGVMIGGFALVAAPAEYDVTGVQTFIVSHDGVVYQKDFGIKTLDEFSKMELFNPDDSWTPVPDQDQGPDEGDSQ
;
A
#
# COMPACT_ATOMS: atom_id res chain seq x y z
N MET A 1 41.26 6.23 -26.27
CA MET A 1 40.34 6.56 -25.17
C MET A 1 38.91 6.58 -25.70
N LYS A 2 38.14 5.53 -25.51
CA LYS A 2 36.70 5.45 -25.88
C LYS A 2 35.91 5.42 -24.59
N SER A 3 35.17 6.48 -24.32
CA SER A 3 34.21 6.56 -23.21
C SER A 3 33.03 5.65 -23.50
N ARG A 4 32.75 4.72 -22.62
CA ARG A 4 31.51 3.93 -22.59
C ARG A 4 30.50 4.69 -21.74
N THR A 5 29.45 5.20 -22.36
CA THR A 5 28.24 5.66 -21.68
C THR A 5 27.46 4.44 -21.20
N ALA A 6 27.33 4.28 -19.90
CA ALA A 6 26.40 3.32 -19.30
C ALA A 6 24.98 3.86 -19.44
N SER A 7 24.12 3.10 -20.09
CA SER A 7 22.68 3.34 -20.20
C SER A 7 22.02 2.88 -18.91
N SER A 8 21.36 3.79 -18.22
CA SER A 8 20.50 3.51 -17.07
C SER A 8 19.11 3.15 -17.59
N ASP A 9 18.84 1.86 -17.72
CA ASP A 9 17.52 1.35 -18.11
C ASP A 9 17.15 0.18 -17.18
N GLY A 10 16.89 0.49 -15.93
CA GLY A 10 16.55 -0.50 -14.90
C GLY A 10 15.41 -0.11 -13.96
N SER A 11 14.54 0.83 -14.34
CA SER A 11 13.53 1.35 -13.41
C SER A 11 12.12 1.45 -14.01
N ARG A 12 11.66 0.43 -14.75
CA ARG A 12 10.33 0.48 -15.40
C ARG A 12 9.37 -0.70 -15.14
N VAL A 13 9.74 -1.69 -14.35
CA VAL A 13 8.97 -2.93 -14.27
C VAL A 13 8.19 -3.15 -12.97
N VAL A 14 8.40 -2.35 -11.93
CA VAL A 14 7.69 -2.54 -10.64
C VAL A 14 6.29 -1.91 -10.58
N ALA A 15 5.83 -1.23 -11.64
CA ALA A 15 4.56 -0.50 -11.65
C ALA A 15 3.35 -1.30 -12.15
N MET A 16 3.44 -2.63 -12.30
CA MET A 16 2.34 -3.43 -12.80
C MET A 16 1.57 -4.13 -11.69
N LEU A 17 0.34 -3.72 -11.49
CA LEU A 17 -0.70 -4.28 -10.60
C LEU A 17 -0.63 -3.93 -9.09
N CYS A 18 -0.05 -2.79 -8.69
CA CYS A 18 -0.33 -2.20 -7.37
C CYS A 18 -1.31 -1.03 -7.42
N ALA A 19 -2.14 -0.90 -8.45
CA ALA A 19 -3.24 0.05 -8.49
C ALA A 19 -4.56 -0.65 -8.10
N ALA A 20 -4.61 -1.18 -6.89
CA ALA A 20 -5.86 -1.65 -6.31
C ALA A 20 -6.42 -0.56 -5.39
N ALA A 21 -7.45 0.10 -5.90
CA ALA A 21 -8.52 0.73 -5.13
C ALA A 21 -8.17 1.95 -4.28
N LEU A 22 -8.18 3.13 -4.90
CA LEU A 22 -8.82 4.29 -4.24
C LEU A 22 -10.32 4.00 -4.18
N VAL A 23 -10.80 3.34 -3.13
CA VAL A 23 -12.24 3.27 -2.85
C VAL A 23 -12.61 4.55 -2.10
N CYS A 24 -13.14 5.51 -2.85
CA CYS A 24 -13.85 6.65 -2.31
C CYS A 24 -15.12 6.14 -1.59
N ALA A 25 -15.09 6.06 -0.27
CA ALA A 25 -16.27 5.77 0.54
C ALA A 25 -17.15 7.02 0.60
N CYS A 26 -18.09 7.13 -0.34
CA CYS A 26 -19.21 8.05 -0.20
C CYS A 26 -20.11 7.56 0.94
N ALA A 27 -20.04 8.20 2.09
CA ALA A 27 -20.96 8.04 3.19
C ALA A 27 -22.35 8.56 2.78
N SER A 28 -23.24 7.65 2.38
CA SER A 28 -24.66 7.96 2.15
C SER A 28 -25.37 8.03 3.50
N ALA A 29 -25.79 9.23 3.87
CA ALA A 29 -26.66 9.48 5.00
C ALA A 29 -28.02 8.78 4.82
N PHE A 30 -28.32 7.79 5.68
CA PHE A 30 -29.65 7.20 5.78
C PHE A 30 -30.60 8.17 6.49
N SER A 31 -31.49 8.78 5.72
CA SER A 31 -32.64 9.49 6.26
C SER A 31 -33.79 8.51 6.40
N ALA A 32 -34.19 8.24 7.64
CA ALA A 32 -35.35 7.42 7.95
C ALA A 32 -36.63 8.22 7.65
N ALA A 33 -37.36 7.86 6.58
CA ALA A 33 -38.71 8.32 6.33
C ALA A 33 -39.70 7.22 6.69
N GLN A 34 -40.60 7.54 7.62
CA GLN A 34 -41.70 6.70 8.08
C GLN A 34 -42.71 6.44 6.96
N GLN A 35 -43.11 5.19 6.77
CA GLN A 35 -44.22 4.78 5.92
C GLN A 35 -45.56 4.85 6.68
N PRO A 36 -46.61 5.36 6.06
CA PRO A 36 -47.95 5.12 6.53
C PRO A 36 -48.51 3.81 5.94
N ALA A 37 -49.22 3.06 6.80
CA ALA A 37 -49.90 1.85 6.46
C ALA A 37 -51.10 2.04 5.50
N SER A 38 -51.20 1.22 4.47
CA SER A 38 -52.41 1.08 3.67
C SER A 38 -52.77 -0.38 3.41
N LYS A 39 -54.05 -0.62 3.45
CA LYS A 39 -54.92 -1.79 3.52
C LYS A 39 -54.90 -2.65 2.23
N PRO A 40 -55.24 -3.95 2.29
CA PRO A 40 -55.15 -4.85 1.15
C PRO A 40 -56.38 -4.84 0.24
N ALA A 41 -56.14 -4.94 -1.06
CA ALA A 41 -57.20 -5.35 -2.02
C ALA A 41 -56.59 -5.99 -3.29
N GLY A 42 -57.09 -7.13 -3.68
CA GLY A 42 -57.24 -7.54 -5.07
C GLY A 42 -56.29 -8.63 -5.57
N ALA A 43 -56.88 -9.84 -5.73
CA ALA A 43 -56.30 -10.97 -6.46
C ALA A 43 -55.93 -10.56 -7.90
N GLY A 44 -54.68 -10.60 -8.26
CA GLY A 44 -54.12 -10.38 -9.61
C GLY A 44 -53.33 -11.59 -10.08
N LYS A 45 -53.53 -11.97 -11.32
CA LYS A 45 -53.01 -13.10 -12.08
C LYS A 45 -51.53 -13.46 -11.84
N PRO A 46 -51.11 -14.73 -12.04
CA PRO A 46 -49.73 -15.14 -11.82
C PRO A 46 -48.80 -14.40 -12.78
N VAL A 47 -47.92 -13.60 -12.20
CA VAL A 47 -46.76 -12.98 -12.91
C VAL A 47 -45.80 -14.14 -13.25
N PRO A 48 -45.24 -14.19 -14.47
CA PRO A 48 -44.22 -15.21 -14.79
C PRO A 48 -43.06 -15.05 -13.80
N ALA A 49 -42.64 -16.17 -13.20
CA ALA A 49 -41.51 -16.20 -12.31
C ALA A 49 -40.32 -15.52 -13.00
N THR A 50 -39.90 -14.36 -12.46
CA THR A 50 -38.60 -13.75 -12.77
C THR A 50 -37.57 -14.80 -12.39
N VAL A 51 -36.95 -15.43 -13.40
CA VAL A 51 -35.79 -16.29 -13.21
C VAL A 51 -34.75 -15.42 -12.54
N SER A 52 -34.49 -15.63 -11.24
CA SER A 52 -33.29 -15.11 -10.59
C SER A 52 -32.11 -15.48 -11.49
N PRO A 53 -31.21 -14.55 -11.80
CA PRO A 53 -29.99 -14.93 -12.50
C PRO A 53 -29.31 -15.98 -11.64
N ALA A 54 -29.31 -17.24 -12.14
CA ALA A 54 -28.53 -18.29 -11.51
C ALA A 54 -27.11 -17.75 -11.33
N SER A 55 -26.60 -17.73 -10.12
CA SER A 55 -25.22 -17.39 -9.81
C SER A 55 -24.36 -18.15 -10.83
N ALA A 56 -23.77 -17.41 -11.77
CA ALA A 56 -23.02 -18.03 -12.86
C ALA A 56 -21.85 -18.79 -12.21
N ALA A 57 -21.87 -20.12 -12.31
CA ALA A 57 -20.82 -20.94 -11.72
C ALA A 57 -19.46 -20.55 -12.30
N VAL A 58 -18.42 -20.57 -11.47
CA VAL A 58 -17.04 -20.35 -11.90
C VAL A 58 -16.70 -21.32 -13.04
N GLN A 59 -16.05 -20.84 -14.08
CA GLN A 59 -15.63 -21.66 -15.22
C GLN A 59 -14.58 -22.68 -14.76
N THR A 60 -14.77 -23.95 -15.20
CA THR A 60 -13.84 -25.04 -14.91
C THR A 60 -13.09 -25.49 -16.15
N PHE A 61 -11.89 -26.03 -15.97
CA PHE A 61 -10.96 -26.42 -17.01
C PHE A 61 -10.41 -27.83 -16.75
N ASN A 62 -10.04 -28.55 -17.80
CA ASN A 62 -9.47 -29.88 -17.67
C ASN A 62 -8.02 -29.88 -17.18
N THR A 63 -7.29 -28.79 -17.45
CA THR A 63 -5.87 -28.65 -17.07
C THR A 63 -5.58 -27.21 -16.61
N PRO A 64 -4.56 -27.00 -15.77
CA PRO A 64 -4.13 -25.64 -15.39
C PRO A 64 -3.71 -24.82 -16.62
N LYS A 65 -3.06 -25.46 -17.60
CA LYS A 65 -2.64 -24.80 -18.83
C LYS A 65 -3.84 -24.28 -19.62
N SER A 66 -4.91 -25.07 -19.77
CA SER A 66 -6.11 -24.60 -20.48
C SER A 66 -6.81 -23.44 -19.77
N ALA A 67 -6.72 -23.37 -18.44
CA ALA A 67 -7.21 -22.23 -17.67
C ALA A 67 -6.35 -20.98 -17.93
N ALA A 68 -5.04 -21.13 -17.93
CA ALA A 68 -4.10 -20.05 -18.21
C ALA A 68 -4.28 -19.51 -19.65
N ASP A 69 -4.37 -20.38 -20.64
CA ASP A 69 -4.58 -19.99 -22.04
C ASP A 69 -5.92 -19.22 -22.22
N ALA A 70 -6.98 -19.67 -21.51
CA ALA A 70 -8.27 -18.99 -21.54
C ALA A 70 -8.21 -17.59 -20.90
N LEU A 71 -7.48 -17.45 -19.78
CA LEU A 71 -7.27 -16.17 -19.11
C LEU A 71 -6.50 -15.19 -20.00
N VAL A 72 -5.36 -15.62 -20.57
CA VAL A 72 -4.53 -14.78 -21.45
C VAL A 72 -5.34 -14.32 -22.67
N LYS A 73 -6.16 -15.21 -23.25
CA LYS A 73 -7.02 -14.85 -24.37
C LYS A 73 -8.07 -13.80 -23.94
N ALA A 74 -8.78 -14.05 -22.86
CA ALA A 74 -9.83 -13.14 -22.36
C ALA A 74 -9.27 -11.76 -22.00
N ALA A 75 -8.08 -11.70 -21.38
CA ALA A 75 -7.39 -10.47 -21.05
C ALA A 75 -6.91 -9.72 -22.31
N GLY A 76 -6.34 -10.44 -23.29
CA GLY A 76 -5.87 -9.84 -24.54
C GLY A 76 -6.98 -9.29 -25.43
N ASP A 77 -8.17 -9.87 -25.37
CA ASP A 77 -9.37 -9.38 -26.05
C ASP A 77 -10.14 -8.35 -25.18
N PHE A 78 -9.78 -8.19 -23.92
CA PHE A 78 -10.53 -7.47 -22.89
C PHE A 78 -12.00 -7.89 -22.83
N ASP A 79 -12.22 -9.21 -22.87
CA ASP A 79 -13.57 -9.80 -22.80
C ASP A 79 -14.04 -9.87 -21.34
N GLU A 80 -14.73 -8.82 -20.88
CA GLU A 80 -15.25 -8.72 -19.50
C GLU A 80 -16.17 -9.89 -19.12
N VAL A 81 -16.94 -10.42 -20.08
CA VAL A 81 -17.85 -11.54 -19.85
C VAL A 81 -17.07 -12.82 -19.63
N ALA A 82 -16.04 -13.08 -20.43
CA ALA A 82 -15.17 -14.23 -20.26
C ALA A 82 -14.37 -14.13 -18.96
N LEU A 83 -13.78 -12.97 -18.64
CA LEU A 83 -13.07 -12.72 -17.38
C LEU A 83 -13.99 -12.96 -16.18
N THR A 84 -15.22 -12.44 -16.19
CA THR A 84 -16.19 -12.67 -15.12
C THR A 84 -16.55 -14.16 -14.96
N ARG A 85 -16.61 -14.94 -16.03
CA ARG A 85 -16.84 -16.39 -15.94
C ARG A 85 -15.63 -17.13 -15.37
N ILE A 86 -14.42 -16.75 -15.78
CA ILE A 86 -13.16 -17.37 -15.33
C ILE A 86 -13.01 -17.23 -13.81
N PHE A 87 -13.19 -16.02 -13.26
CA PHE A 87 -13.03 -15.74 -11.83
C PHE A 87 -14.31 -15.96 -11.02
N GLY A 88 -15.45 -16.12 -11.69
CA GLY A 88 -16.76 -16.26 -11.08
C GLY A 88 -17.36 -14.92 -10.65
N PRO A 89 -18.64 -14.91 -10.23
CA PRO A 89 -19.33 -13.70 -9.82
C PRO A 89 -18.70 -13.01 -8.63
N ASP A 90 -18.14 -13.80 -7.70
CA ASP A 90 -17.45 -13.31 -6.51
C ASP A 90 -16.02 -12.86 -6.78
N GLY A 91 -15.49 -13.05 -7.99
CA GLY A 91 -14.12 -12.68 -8.38
C GLY A 91 -14.05 -11.43 -9.25
N LYS A 92 -15.15 -10.72 -9.42
CA LYS A 92 -15.19 -9.54 -10.28
C LYS A 92 -14.25 -8.43 -9.79
N ASP A 93 -14.18 -8.23 -8.51
CA ASP A 93 -13.31 -7.26 -7.82
C ASP A 93 -11.81 -7.58 -7.91
N VAL A 94 -11.46 -8.83 -8.23
CA VAL A 94 -10.06 -9.24 -8.47
C VAL A 94 -9.53 -8.73 -9.81
N VAL A 95 -10.43 -8.48 -10.77
CA VAL A 95 -10.08 -8.15 -12.16
C VAL A 95 -10.44 -6.72 -12.51
N PHE A 96 -11.51 -6.19 -11.92
CA PHE A 96 -12.03 -4.88 -12.24
C PHE A 96 -12.01 -3.96 -11.02
N THR A 97 -11.32 -2.84 -11.14
CA THR A 97 -11.29 -1.77 -10.11
C THR A 97 -12.50 -0.83 -10.24
N GLY A 98 -13.21 -0.88 -11.37
CA GLY A 98 -14.27 0.06 -11.75
C GLY A 98 -13.79 1.20 -12.67
N GLU A 99 -12.49 1.31 -12.89
CA GLU A 99 -11.84 2.27 -13.79
C GLU A 99 -11.56 1.60 -15.14
N LEU A 100 -12.59 1.47 -15.99
CA LEU A 100 -12.51 0.70 -17.25
C LEU A 100 -11.27 0.98 -18.12
N PRO A 101 -10.80 2.23 -18.32
CA PRO A 101 -9.59 2.46 -19.11
C PRO A 101 -8.34 1.85 -18.48
N GLN A 102 -8.24 1.90 -17.16
CA GLN A 102 -7.14 1.35 -16.39
C GLN A 102 -7.19 -0.18 -16.38
N ASP A 103 -8.36 -0.75 -16.09
CA ASP A 103 -8.61 -2.19 -16.10
C ASP A 103 -8.24 -2.80 -17.46
N ARG A 104 -8.65 -2.13 -18.55
CA ARG A 104 -8.29 -2.53 -19.91
C ARG A 104 -6.78 -2.50 -20.16
N LYS A 105 -6.12 -1.44 -19.72
CA LYS A 105 -4.66 -1.32 -19.84
C LYS A 105 -3.97 -2.46 -19.12
N HIS A 106 -4.32 -2.72 -17.87
CA HIS A 106 -3.72 -3.80 -17.07
C HIS A 106 -3.95 -5.18 -17.70
N ALA A 107 -5.14 -5.44 -18.21
CA ALA A 107 -5.46 -6.71 -18.87
C ALA A 107 -4.62 -6.92 -20.14
N LEU A 108 -4.43 -5.86 -20.95
CA LEU A 108 -3.61 -5.92 -22.17
C LEU A 108 -2.14 -6.10 -21.85
N ASP A 109 -1.61 -5.38 -20.85
CA ASP A 109 -0.23 -5.47 -20.40
C ASP A 109 0.05 -6.90 -19.88
N PHE A 110 -0.82 -7.43 -19.01
CA PHE A 110 -0.76 -8.82 -18.55
C PHE A 110 -0.72 -9.82 -19.73
N ALA A 111 -1.63 -9.65 -20.69
CA ALA A 111 -1.71 -10.56 -21.85
C ALA A 111 -0.46 -10.45 -22.75
N GLN A 112 0.18 -9.29 -22.81
CA GLN A 112 1.42 -9.10 -23.56
C GLN A 112 2.58 -9.83 -22.87
N GLU A 113 2.76 -9.63 -21.57
CA GLU A 113 3.82 -10.29 -20.80
C GLU A 113 3.64 -11.82 -20.78
N ALA A 114 2.39 -12.28 -20.63
CA ALA A 114 2.09 -13.71 -20.70
C ALA A 114 2.38 -14.35 -22.07
N LYS A 115 2.37 -13.56 -23.18
CA LYS A 115 2.81 -14.03 -24.49
C LYS A 115 4.32 -14.13 -24.61
N GLU A 116 5.07 -13.32 -23.87
CA GLU A 116 6.53 -13.40 -23.83
C GLU A 116 6.97 -14.65 -23.07
N LYS A 117 6.40 -14.87 -21.88
CA LYS A 117 6.64 -16.06 -21.07
C LYS A 117 5.43 -16.34 -20.18
N LEU A 118 4.95 -17.56 -20.20
CA LEU A 118 3.91 -18.08 -19.33
C LEU A 118 4.29 -19.49 -18.88
N GLU A 119 4.60 -19.63 -17.60
CA GLU A 119 4.85 -20.91 -16.97
C GLU A 119 3.72 -21.27 -16.02
N VAL A 120 3.33 -22.55 -16.02
CA VAL A 120 2.31 -23.09 -15.12
C VAL A 120 2.96 -24.11 -14.21
N THR A 121 3.14 -23.76 -12.95
CA THR A 121 3.77 -24.62 -11.95
C THR A 121 2.73 -25.23 -11.04
N VAL A 122 2.69 -26.57 -10.98
CA VAL A 122 1.84 -27.30 -10.03
C VAL A 122 2.59 -27.46 -8.72
N ASP A 123 1.90 -27.18 -7.60
CA ASP A 123 2.46 -27.38 -6.26
C ASP A 123 2.83 -28.86 -6.06
N PRO A 124 4.12 -29.17 -5.87
CA PRO A 124 4.59 -30.56 -5.75
C PRO A 124 4.10 -31.23 -4.45
N SER A 125 3.75 -30.45 -3.44
CA SER A 125 3.35 -30.98 -2.12
C SER A 125 1.90 -31.44 -2.09
N THR A 126 1.02 -30.76 -2.80
CA THR A 126 -0.42 -31.02 -2.75
C THR A 126 -0.99 -31.54 -4.07
N ALA A 127 -0.32 -31.23 -5.20
CA ALA A 127 -0.77 -31.53 -6.57
C ALA A 127 -2.21 -31.05 -6.93
N ASN A 128 -2.82 -30.26 -6.03
CA ASN A 128 -4.17 -29.73 -6.19
C ASN A 128 -4.18 -28.20 -6.33
N ARG A 129 -3.00 -27.54 -6.35
CA ARG A 129 -2.81 -26.13 -6.62
C ARG A 129 -1.85 -25.94 -7.80
N ALA A 130 -2.07 -24.88 -8.56
CA ALA A 130 -1.13 -24.45 -9.58
C ALA A 130 -1.05 -22.92 -9.60
N PHE A 131 0.12 -22.42 -9.97
CA PHE A 131 0.45 -21.01 -10.03
C PHE A 131 0.87 -20.65 -11.46
N LEU A 132 0.59 -19.42 -11.88
CA LEU A 132 1.06 -18.89 -13.15
C LEU A 132 2.23 -17.95 -12.88
N LEU A 133 3.33 -18.13 -13.59
CA LEU A 133 4.46 -17.23 -13.61
C LEU A 133 4.46 -16.50 -14.96
N ILE A 134 4.47 -15.17 -14.92
CA ILE A 134 4.23 -14.30 -16.05
C ILE A 134 5.48 -13.46 -16.35
N GLY A 135 5.78 -13.29 -17.61
CA GLY A 135 6.88 -12.44 -18.07
C GLY A 135 8.26 -13.03 -17.80
N ASN A 136 9.29 -12.33 -18.22
CA ASN A 136 10.68 -12.77 -18.10
C ASN A 136 11.19 -12.75 -16.64
N GLU A 137 10.53 -12.04 -15.77
CA GLU A 137 10.84 -11.94 -14.34
C GLU A 137 10.12 -13.00 -13.49
N ASP A 138 9.39 -13.91 -14.12
CA ASP A 138 8.63 -14.96 -13.44
C ASP A 138 7.64 -14.42 -12.41
N TRP A 139 6.96 -13.28 -12.74
CA TRP A 139 6.04 -12.63 -11.84
C TRP A 139 4.85 -13.56 -11.49
N PRO A 140 4.64 -13.87 -10.19
CA PRO A 140 3.60 -14.80 -9.80
C PRO A 140 2.22 -14.12 -9.87
N PHE A 141 1.33 -14.66 -10.71
CA PHE A 141 -0.05 -14.19 -10.80
C PHE A 141 -0.78 -14.44 -9.48
N PRO A 142 -1.50 -13.45 -8.93
CA PRO A 142 -2.00 -13.53 -7.55
C PRO A 142 -3.12 -14.54 -7.33
N VAL A 143 -3.84 -14.95 -8.39
CA VAL A 143 -4.96 -15.88 -8.26
C VAL A 143 -4.52 -17.29 -8.59
N PRO A 144 -4.40 -18.20 -7.61
CA PRO A 144 -4.00 -19.58 -7.86
C PRO A 144 -5.12 -20.36 -8.52
N LEU A 145 -4.74 -21.43 -9.23
CA LEU A 145 -5.64 -22.45 -9.70
C LEU A 145 -5.78 -23.55 -8.64
N VAL A 146 -7.00 -24.02 -8.44
CA VAL A 146 -7.30 -25.13 -7.53
C VAL A 146 -7.99 -26.27 -8.28
N LYS A 147 -7.61 -27.50 -7.95
CA LYS A 147 -8.23 -28.73 -8.48
C LYS A 147 -9.37 -29.15 -7.57
N LYS A 148 -10.55 -29.34 -8.16
CA LYS A 148 -11.73 -29.92 -7.50
C LYS A 148 -12.24 -31.11 -8.33
N GLY A 149 -12.07 -32.32 -7.81
CA GLY A 149 -12.29 -33.53 -8.58
C GLY A 149 -11.32 -33.62 -9.76
N GLU A 150 -11.83 -33.70 -10.98
CA GLU A 150 -11.04 -33.79 -12.20
C GLU A 150 -10.82 -32.43 -12.91
N THR A 151 -11.39 -31.34 -12.37
CA THR A 151 -11.35 -30.04 -13.02
C THR A 151 -10.59 -29.00 -12.20
N TRP A 152 -10.12 -27.98 -12.89
CA TRP A 152 -9.41 -26.82 -12.34
C TRP A 152 -10.23 -25.56 -12.47
N SER A 153 -10.13 -24.67 -11.49
CA SER A 153 -10.74 -23.34 -11.51
C SER A 153 -9.84 -22.34 -10.81
N PHE A 154 -9.95 -21.05 -11.13
CA PHE A 154 -9.30 -20.00 -10.35
C PHE A 154 -9.97 -19.85 -8.97
N ASP A 155 -9.15 -19.67 -7.93
CA ASP A 155 -9.58 -19.41 -6.56
C ASP A 155 -9.54 -17.92 -6.27
N SER A 156 -10.62 -17.22 -6.62
CA SER A 156 -10.71 -15.76 -6.45
C SER A 156 -10.69 -15.33 -4.99
N LYS A 157 -11.08 -16.22 -4.04
CA LYS A 157 -10.97 -15.91 -2.62
C LYS A 157 -9.50 -15.83 -2.20
N ALA A 158 -8.71 -16.85 -2.51
CA ALA A 158 -7.28 -16.85 -2.27
C ALA A 158 -6.57 -15.71 -3.01
N GLY A 159 -7.03 -15.39 -4.23
CA GLY A 159 -6.52 -14.25 -4.99
C GLY A 159 -6.72 -12.91 -4.30
N ARG A 160 -7.88 -12.67 -3.69
CA ARG A 160 -8.13 -11.46 -2.90
C ARG A 160 -7.24 -11.37 -1.68
N GLU A 161 -7.06 -12.47 -0.96
CA GLU A 161 -6.17 -12.54 0.20
C GLU A 161 -4.72 -12.21 -0.22
N GLU A 162 -4.25 -12.76 -1.32
CA GLU A 162 -2.93 -12.48 -1.86
C GLU A 162 -2.76 -11.01 -2.30
N LEU A 163 -3.76 -10.44 -3.01
CA LEU A 163 -3.75 -9.03 -3.40
C LEU A 163 -3.74 -8.10 -2.18
N LEU A 164 -4.47 -8.46 -1.13
CA LEU A 164 -4.47 -7.73 0.14
C LEU A 164 -3.08 -7.77 0.80
N HIS A 165 -2.47 -8.95 0.90
CA HIS A 165 -1.13 -9.10 1.48
C HIS A 165 -0.06 -8.32 0.70
N ARG A 166 -0.13 -8.35 -0.64
CA ARG A 166 0.78 -7.55 -1.49
C ARG A 166 0.61 -6.06 -1.28
N ARG A 167 -0.63 -5.58 -1.17
CA ARG A 167 -0.91 -4.17 -0.88
C ARG A 167 -0.38 -3.76 0.48
N ILE A 168 -0.62 -4.57 1.53
CA ILE A 168 -0.09 -4.34 2.86
C ILE A 168 1.44 -4.24 2.80
N GLY A 169 2.11 -5.23 2.19
CA GLY A 169 3.56 -5.24 2.08
C GLY A 169 4.12 -4.02 1.32
N ALA A 170 3.48 -3.62 0.22
CA ALA A 170 3.89 -2.42 -0.52
C ALA A 170 3.75 -1.15 0.32
N ASN A 171 2.62 -0.97 1.01
CA ASN A 171 2.40 0.18 1.88
C ASN A 171 3.40 0.22 3.05
N GLU A 172 3.74 -0.94 3.63
CA GLU A 172 4.75 -1.04 4.70
C GLU A 172 6.14 -0.65 4.21
N LEU A 173 6.54 -1.13 3.03
CA LEU A 173 7.81 -0.75 2.41
C LEU A 173 7.87 0.75 2.12
N ASP A 174 6.79 1.32 1.59
CA ASP A 174 6.70 2.77 1.36
C ASP A 174 6.80 3.56 2.68
N ALA A 175 6.14 3.10 3.76
CA ALA A 175 6.22 3.73 5.08
C ALA A 175 7.65 3.71 5.65
N ILE A 176 8.38 2.60 5.47
CA ILE A 176 9.78 2.47 5.86
C ILE A 176 10.66 3.45 5.04
N GLN A 177 10.46 3.53 3.73
CA GLN A 177 11.19 4.47 2.88
C GLN A 177 10.92 5.93 3.27
N ILE A 178 9.68 6.26 3.63
CA ILE A 178 9.33 7.59 4.15
C ILE A 178 10.04 7.87 5.47
N CYS A 179 10.13 6.89 6.37
CA CYS A 179 10.89 7.02 7.61
C CYS A 179 12.36 7.37 7.34
N HIS A 180 13.03 6.67 6.44
CA HIS A 180 14.42 6.97 6.05
C HIS A 180 14.54 8.35 5.37
N GLY A 181 13.65 8.64 4.39
CA GLY A 181 13.62 9.94 3.72
C GLY A 181 13.37 11.12 4.67
N TYR A 182 12.60 10.90 5.75
CA TYR A 182 12.42 11.90 6.81
C TYR A 182 13.71 12.19 7.56
N VAL A 183 14.50 11.16 7.90
CA VAL A 183 15.81 11.31 8.56
C VAL A 183 16.75 12.13 7.69
N ASP A 184 16.86 11.79 6.41
CA ASP A 184 17.70 12.50 5.46
C ASP A 184 17.27 13.96 5.29
N ALA A 185 15.97 14.20 5.19
CA ALA A 185 15.42 15.54 5.07
C ALA A 185 15.70 16.40 6.31
N GLN A 186 15.61 15.83 7.52
CA GLN A 186 15.95 16.52 8.76
C GLN A 186 17.44 16.84 8.85
N ALA A 187 18.30 15.92 8.42
CA ALA A 187 19.74 16.18 8.35
C ALA A 187 20.08 17.34 7.38
N LEU A 188 19.46 17.36 6.20
CA LEU A 188 19.62 18.45 5.24
C LEU A 188 19.06 19.79 5.78
N TYR A 189 17.91 19.77 6.44
CA TYR A 189 17.31 20.96 7.04
C TYR A 189 18.22 21.57 8.09
N ALA A 190 18.87 20.76 8.92
CA ALA A 190 19.73 21.19 10.01
C ALA A 190 21.11 21.71 9.56
N LEU A 191 21.45 21.69 8.28
CA LEU A 191 22.73 22.23 7.78
C LEU A 191 22.85 23.76 7.92
N GLN A 192 21.74 24.48 8.11
CA GLN A 192 21.68 25.93 8.18
C GLN A 192 20.78 26.39 9.33
N PRO A 193 21.16 27.46 10.06
CA PRO A 193 20.26 28.12 11.01
C PRO A 193 19.01 28.64 10.30
N ARG A 194 17.84 28.57 10.95
CA ARG A 194 16.55 28.98 10.37
C ARG A 194 15.73 29.77 11.37
N GLN A 195 14.70 30.46 10.91
CA GLN A 195 13.72 31.18 11.72
C GLN A 195 14.32 32.27 12.64
N GLY A 196 15.45 32.88 12.24
CA GLY A 196 16.09 33.94 13.03
C GLY A 196 16.83 33.45 14.28
N TYR A 197 17.05 32.14 14.41
CA TYR A 197 17.92 31.59 15.45
C TYR A 197 19.34 31.36 14.90
N ASP A 198 20.36 31.64 15.73
CA ASP A 198 21.76 31.43 15.37
C ASP A 198 22.25 29.98 15.63
N VAL A 199 21.31 29.04 15.70
CA VAL A 199 21.60 27.63 15.94
C VAL A 199 20.97 26.76 14.84
N ASN A 200 21.66 25.69 14.47
CA ASN A 200 21.11 24.66 13.61
C ASN A 200 20.00 23.93 14.38
N GLN A 201 18.91 23.65 13.70
CA GLN A 201 17.73 23.04 14.30
C GLN A 201 17.06 22.10 13.32
N TYR A 202 16.19 21.23 13.83
CA TYR A 202 15.35 20.33 13.04
C TYR A 202 13.98 20.95 12.78
N ALA A 203 13.35 20.53 11.68
CA ALA A 203 12.00 20.97 11.35
C ALA A 203 10.96 20.33 12.24
N GLN A 204 10.01 21.12 12.73
CA GLN A 204 8.91 20.66 13.57
C GLN A 204 7.63 20.35 12.79
N ARG A 205 7.66 20.53 11.47
CA ARG A 205 6.56 20.33 10.53
C ARG A 205 7.05 19.70 9.23
N ILE A 206 6.14 19.14 8.49
CA ILE A 206 6.40 18.68 7.12
C ILE A 206 6.30 19.88 6.18
N ILE A 207 5.13 20.56 6.12
CA ILE A 207 4.98 21.83 5.40
C ILE A 207 5.09 22.98 6.39
N SER A 208 5.83 24.01 5.99
CA SER A 208 6.04 25.20 6.79
C SER A 208 4.76 26.03 6.92
N THR A 209 4.63 26.70 8.05
CA THR A 209 3.68 27.80 8.20
C THR A 209 3.91 28.83 7.09
N SER A 210 2.84 29.33 6.49
CA SER A 210 2.94 30.32 5.41
C SER A 210 3.85 31.49 5.78
N GLY A 211 4.81 31.79 4.90
CA GLY A 211 5.79 32.85 5.10
C GLY A 211 6.95 32.54 6.04
N THR A 212 7.07 31.28 6.50
CA THR A 212 8.18 30.82 7.34
C THR A 212 8.91 29.62 6.70
N GLN A 213 9.95 29.14 7.37
CA GLN A 213 10.68 27.91 6.99
C GLN A 213 10.79 26.98 8.20
N ASP A 214 9.66 26.74 8.91
CA ASP A 214 9.60 25.90 10.12
C ASP A 214 9.28 24.43 9.83
N GLY A 215 9.19 24.05 8.54
CA GLY A 215 8.96 22.69 8.05
C GLY A 215 10.01 22.27 7.01
N LEU A 216 9.93 21.01 6.59
CA LEU A 216 10.82 20.39 5.60
C LEU A 216 10.54 20.86 4.17
N ALA A 217 9.38 21.45 3.91
CA ALA A 217 9.03 22.13 2.67
C ALA A 217 8.38 23.47 2.97
N TRP A 218 8.60 24.46 2.08
CA TRP A 218 7.98 25.80 2.17
C TRP A 218 7.74 26.37 0.79
N GLN A 219 6.79 27.30 0.71
CA GLN A 219 6.55 28.06 -0.48
C GLN A 219 7.36 29.37 -0.45
N ASN A 220 8.15 29.62 -1.49
CA ASN A 220 8.89 30.86 -1.69
C ASN A 220 7.96 32.00 -2.11
N SER A 221 8.45 33.24 -2.04
CA SER A 221 7.67 34.43 -2.41
C SER A 221 7.29 34.50 -3.90
N ASP A 222 7.96 33.77 -4.75
CA ASP A 222 7.66 33.62 -6.19
C ASP A 222 6.69 32.47 -6.51
N GLY A 223 6.20 31.77 -5.48
CA GLY A 223 5.28 30.64 -5.61
C GLY A 223 5.97 29.30 -5.86
N THR A 224 7.29 29.26 -5.98
CA THR A 224 8.04 28.01 -6.10
C THR A 224 8.19 27.32 -4.73
N TRP A 225 8.35 26.01 -4.75
CA TRP A 225 8.60 25.24 -3.54
C TRP A 225 10.11 25.13 -3.27
N GLY A 226 10.46 25.21 -1.99
CA GLY A 226 11.80 24.99 -1.45
C GLY A 226 11.79 24.02 -0.30
N GLY A 227 12.98 23.64 0.16
CA GLY A 227 13.15 22.72 1.29
C GLY A 227 13.80 21.39 0.88
N PRO A 228 14.13 20.54 1.88
CA PRO A 228 14.76 19.24 1.67
C PRO A 228 13.87 18.24 0.93
N ILE A 229 12.55 18.36 1.06
CA ILE A 229 11.58 17.49 0.39
C ILE A 229 10.83 18.28 -0.70
N GLY A 230 10.55 17.61 -1.82
CA GLY A 230 9.79 18.23 -2.90
C GLY A 230 8.32 18.42 -2.56
N GLU A 231 7.66 19.37 -3.25
CA GLU A 231 6.25 19.72 -3.07
C GLU A 231 5.33 18.50 -2.99
N LYS A 232 5.40 17.59 -3.97
CA LYS A 232 4.53 16.42 -4.04
C LYS A 232 4.67 15.47 -2.85
N ILE A 233 5.91 15.28 -2.37
CA ILE A 233 6.19 14.44 -1.21
C ILE A 233 5.69 15.13 0.05
N ALA A 234 5.90 16.44 0.17
CA ALA A 234 5.42 17.23 1.28
C ALA A 234 3.90 17.19 1.41
N GLU A 235 3.17 17.46 0.33
CA GLU A 235 1.72 17.43 0.29
C GLU A 235 1.16 16.03 0.61
N ALA A 236 1.80 14.99 0.09
CA ALA A 236 1.40 13.62 0.32
C ALA A 236 1.57 13.19 1.78
N ILE A 237 2.70 13.51 2.42
CA ILE A 237 2.92 13.22 3.84
C ILE A 237 1.99 14.07 4.71
N GLU A 238 1.73 15.32 4.34
CA GLU A 238 0.82 16.20 5.10
C GLU A 238 -0.63 15.72 5.02
N GLN A 239 -1.07 15.16 3.90
CA GLN A 239 -2.36 14.50 3.79
C GLN A 239 -2.50 13.36 4.79
N GLY A 240 -1.45 12.56 5.01
CA GLY A 240 -1.42 11.52 6.03
C GLY A 240 -1.09 11.98 7.46
N TYR A 241 -0.87 13.29 7.70
CA TYR A 241 -0.45 13.79 9.00
C TYR A 241 -1.58 14.00 10.01
N ASP A 242 -2.82 14.13 9.57
CA ASP A 242 -4.01 14.27 10.41
C ASP A 242 -4.94 13.08 10.19
N LEU A 243 -5.37 12.40 11.26
CA LEU A 243 -6.40 11.33 11.23
C LEU A 243 -7.74 11.77 10.60
N LYS A 244 -7.93 13.05 10.31
CA LYS A 244 -9.09 13.59 9.60
C LYS A 244 -8.88 13.73 8.09
N SER A 245 -7.64 13.57 7.62
CA SER A 245 -7.27 13.59 6.21
C SER A 245 -7.16 12.18 5.65
N GLU A 246 -7.00 12.06 4.34
CA GLU A 246 -6.76 10.76 3.72
C GLU A 246 -5.34 10.25 4.03
N PRO A 247 -5.18 8.95 4.32
CA PRO A 247 -3.86 8.38 4.60
C PRO A 247 -3.01 8.38 3.33
N TYR A 248 -1.71 8.64 3.48
CA TYR A 248 -0.75 8.53 2.39
C TYR A 248 -0.20 7.11 2.30
N HIS A 249 -0.36 6.44 1.15
CA HIS A 249 -0.05 5.02 0.96
C HIS A 249 -0.59 4.13 2.09
N GLY A 250 -1.82 4.44 2.55
CA GLY A 250 -2.48 3.70 3.62
C GLY A 250 -1.95 3.96 5.02
N TYR A 251 -1.06 4.95 5.23
CA TYR A 251 -0.44 5.28 6.50
C TYR A 251 -0.72 6.71 6.95
N PHE A 252 -0.85 6.88 8.28
CA PHE A 252 -0.79 8.18 8.95
C PHE A 252 0.59 8.39 9.55
N PHE A 253 1.04 9.67 9.57
CA PHE A 253 2.35 10.06 10.07
C PHE A 253 2.23 11.12 11.16
N LYS A 254 3.13 11.09 12.17
CA LYS A 254 3.18 12.11 13.21
C LYS A 254 4.62 12.34 13.68
N ILE A 255 5.05 13.63 13.74
CA ILE A 255 6.33 14.01 14.30
C ILE A 255 6.23 13.92 15.83
N LEU A 256 7.18 13.21 16.44
CA LEU A 256 7.32 13.09 17.89
C LEU A 256 8.30 14.15 18.40
N LYS A 257 8.03 14.73 19.57
CA LYS A 257 8.77 15.88 20.09
C LYS A 257 9.71 15.54 21.25
N GLY A 258 9.92 14.27 21.52
CA GLY A 258 10.82 13.77 22.53
C GLY A 258 11.04 12.27 22.41
N GLN A 259 11.91 11.75 23.27
CA GLN A 259 12.12 10.32 23.40
C GLN A 259 11.98 9.87 24.86
N GLY A 260 11.58 8.61 25.03
CA GLY A 260 11.39 7.98 26.33
C GLY A 260 12.64 7.28 26.86
N PRO A 261 12.53 6.69 28.06
CA PRO A 261 13.68 6.09 28.76
C PRO A 261 14.25 4.85 28.08
N ALA A 262 13.49 4.13 27.21
CA ALA A 262 13.97 2.97 26.48
C ALA A 262 14.70 3.34 25.17
N ALA A 263 14.62 4.61 24.76
CA ALA A 263 15.35 5.08 23.59
C ALA A 263 16.87 5.16 23.84
N PRO A 264 17.70 5.07 22.81
CA PRO A 264 19.15 5.35 22.94
C PRO A 264 19.38 6.70 23.60
N LEU A 265 20.33 6.80 24.51
CA LEU A 265 20.64 7.96 25.36
C LEU A 265 19.58 8.31 26.44
N GLY A 266 18.51 7.53 26.56
CA GLY A 266 17.46 7.72 27.58
C GLY A 266 16.48 8.84 27.27
N GLN A 267 15.71 9.26 28.27
CA GLN A 267 14.65 10.25 28.10
C GLN A 267 15.21 11.64 27.78
N MET A 268 14.65 12.28 26.74
CA MET A 268 15.07 13.61 26.30
C MET A 268 13.93 14.34 25.58
N ASP A 269 13.81 15.64 25.84
CA ASP A 269 12.95 16.52 25.05
C ASP A 269 13.68 16.97 23.77
N PHE A 270 13.04 16.83 22.63
CA PHE A 270 13.61 17.31 21.36
C PHE A 270 13.41 18.81 21.17
N VAL A 271 12.35 19.37 21.73
CA VAL A 271 12.01 20.80 21.63
C VAL A 271 12.39 21.53 22.90
N ILE A 272 13.38 22.43 22.80
CA ILE A 272 13.89 23.24 23.92
C ILE A 272 13.58 24.69 23.62
N LYS A 273 12.79 25.35 24.48
CA LYS A 273 12.36 26.76 24.32
C LYS A 273 11.74 27.04 22.93
N GLY A 274 10.98 26.08 22.38
CA GLY A 274 10.32 26.23 21.08
C GLY A 274 11.19 25.88 19.88
N VAL A 275 12.45 25.49 20.07
CA VAL A 275 13.40 25.12 19.02
C VAL A 275 13.71 23.63 19.12
N MET A 276 13.59 22.89 18.01
CA MET A 276 13.88 21.45 17.96
C MET A 276 15.38 21.24 17.73
N ILE A 277 16.13 21.04 18.81
CA ILE A 277 17.60 20.88 18.81
C ILE A 277 18.07 19.62 19.54
N GLY A 278 17.21 18.95 20.31
CA GLY A 278 17.57 17.74 21.04
C GLY A 278 17.52 16.46 20.19
N GLY A 279 16.94 16.52 19.00
CA GLY A 279 16.70 15.39 18.11
C GLY A 279 15.38 15.54 17.39
N PHE A 280 14.97 14.49 16.70
CA PHE A 280 13.68 14.39 16.02
C PHE A 280 13.23 12.93 15.95
N ALA A 281 11.94 12.69 15.77
CA ALA A 281 11.44 11.37 15.48
C ALA A 281 10.10 11.44 14.71
N LEU A 282 9.78 10.37 14.02
CA LEU A 282 8.55 10.17 13.27
C LEU A 282 7.90 8.86 13.69
N VAL A 283 6.58 8.81 13.73
CA VAL A 283 5.80 7.58 13.79
C VAL A 283 4.93 7.48 12.54
N ALA A 284 4.86 6.28 11.98
CA ALA A 284 3.97 5.90 10.88
C ALA A 284 3.08 4.74 11.33
N ALA A 285 1.76 4.87 11.18
CA ALA A 285 0.81 3.83 11.56
C ALA A 285 -0.20 3.57 10.43
N PRO A 286 -0.59 2.31 10.18
CA PRO A 286 -1.59 2.01 9.17
C PRO A 286 -2.95 2.63 9.53
N ALA A 287 -3.63 3.16 8.51
CA ALA A 287 -4.94 3.78 8.67
C ALA A 287 -6.02 2.76 9.03
N GLU A 288 -5.88 1.54 8.54
CA GLU A 288 -6.78 0.44 8.84
C GLU A 288 -5.96 -0.84 9.02
N TYR A 289 -5.95 -1.37 10.25
CA TYR A 289 -5.23 -2.58 10.61
C TYR A 289 -5.67 -3.78 9.76
N ASP A 290 -4.69 -4.57 9.27
CA ASP A 290 -4.89 -5.74 8.40
C ASP A 290 -5.61 -5.44 7.07
N VAL A 291 -5.65 -4.16 6.67
CA VAL A 291 -6.20 -3.70 5.38
C VAL A 291 -5.20 -2.82 4.65
N THR A 292 -4.65 -1.81 5.32
CA THR A 292 -3.65 -0.91 4.74
C THR A 292 -2.23 -1.20 5.23
N GLY A 293 -2.09 -1.88 6.36
CA GLY A 293 -0.84 -2.31 6.96
C GLY A 293 -1.08 -3.05 8.26
N VAL A 294 -0.07 -3.72 8.77
CA VAL A 294 -0.04 -4.42 10.06
C VAL A 294 0.91 -3.70 11.01
N GLN A 295 2.10 -3.33 10.52
CA GLN A 295 3.15 -2.77 11.35
C GLN A 295 3.00 -1.27 11.54
N THR A 296 3.26 -0.80 12.76
CA THR A 296 3.52 0.60 13.09
C THR A 296 5.02 0.80 13.12
N PHE A 297 5.52 1.87 12.50
CA PHE A 297 6.94 2.18 12.42
C PHE A 297 7.27 3.44 13.22
N ILE A 298 8.44 3.45 13.88
CA ILE A 298 9.02 4.64 14.48
C ILE A 298 10.49 4.76 14.06
N VAL A 299 10.95 6.00 13.87
CA VAL A 299 12.34 6.31 13.53
C VAL A 299 12.77 7.57 14.27
N SER A 300 14.02 7.65 14.65
CA SER A 300 14.62 8.86 15.22
C SER A 300 15.90 9.27 14.49
N HIS A 301 16.61 10.23 15.03
CA HIS A 301 17.84 10.78 14.47
C HIS A 301 19.01 9.77 14.34
N ASP A 302 18.89 8.59 14.92
CA ASP A 302 19.84 7.47 14.73
C ASP A 302 19.61 6.71 13.42
N GLY A 303 18.48 6.96 12.75
CA GLY A 303 18.13 6.37 11.45
C GLY A 303 17.61 4.94 11.52
N VAL A 304 17.59 4.31 12.70
CA VAL A 304 17.05 2.96 12.86
C VAL A 304 15.53 3.01 12.86
N VAL A 305 14.92 2.29 11.92
CA VAL A 305 13.46 2.12 11.89
C VAL A 305 13.09 0.92 12.75
N TYR A 306 12.19 1.13 13.69
CA TYR A 306 11.62 0.06 14.53
C TYR A 306 10.18 -0.19 14.11
N GLN A 307 9.74 -1.44 14.23
CA GLN A 307 8.37 -1.87 13.91
C GLN A 307 7.71 -2.56 15.09
N LYS A 308 6.38 -2.44 15.17
CA LYS A 308 5.55 -3.12 16.16
C LYS A 308 4.12 -3.29 15.66
N ASP A 309 3.57 -4.48 15.88
CA ASP A 309 2.15 -4.77 15.67
C ASP A 309 1.34 -4.45 16.93
N PHE A 310 0.44 -3.48 16.86
CA PHE A 310 -0.50 -3.13 17.93
C PHE A 310 -1.87 -3.78 17.75
N GLY A 311 -2.06 -4.55 16.67
CA GLY A 311 -3.33 -5.15 16.34
C GLY A 311 -4.42 -4.11 16.08
N ILE A 312 -5.64 -4.43 16.43
CA ILE A 312 -6.80 -3.53 16.25
C ILE A 312 -6.72 -2.23 17.06
N LYS A 313 -5.72 -2.08 17.94
CA LYS A 313 -5.52 -0.87 18.76
C LYS A 313 -4.55 0.14 18.11
N THR A 314 -4.08 -0.12 16.92
CA THR A 314 -3.03 0.66 16.24
C THR A 314 -3.32 2.16 16.26
N LEU A 315 -4.50 2.61 15.83
CA LEU A 315 -4.82 4.04 15.80
C LEU A 315 -4.99 4.66 17.20
N ASP A 316 -5.49 3.88 18.15
CA ASP A 316 -5.59 4.34 19.56
C ASP A 316 -4.20 4.57 20.16
N GLU A 317 -3.24 3.68 19.90
CA GLU A 317 -1.87 3.80 20.37
C GLU A 317 -1.13 4.93 19.62
N PHE A 318 -1.29 5.02 18.29
CA PHE A 318 -0.74 6.09 17.49
C PHE A 318 -1.21 7.48 17.98
N SER A 319 -2.49 7.64 18.29
CA SER A 319 -3.04 8.91 18.76
C SER A 319 -2.41 9.39 20.07
N LYS A 320 -2.08 8.45 20.98
CA LYS A 320 -1.48 8.71 22.30
C LYS A 320 0.04 8.81 22.28
N MET A 321 0.68 8.35 21.20
CA MET A 321 2.13 8.28 21.11
C MET A 321 2.74 9.69 20.99
N GLU A 322 3.44 10.17 22.00
CA GLU A 322 4.09 11.48 22.05
C GLU A 322 5.62 11.37 22.01
N LEU A 323 6.17 10.19 22.33
CA LEU A 323 7.58 9.96 22.50
C LEU A 323 8.06 8.79 21.61
N PHE A 324 9.24 8.94 21.05
CA PHE A 324 10.00 7.82 20.49
C PHE A 324 10.53 6.98 21.65
N ASN A 325 10.05 5.76 21.81
CA ASN A 325 10.41 4.91 22.95
C ASN A 325 10.40 3.43 22.57
N PRO A 326 11.41 2.96 21.81
CA PRO A 326 11.51 1.57 21.35
C PRO A 326 11.97 0.67 22.52
N ASP A 327 11.02 0.20 23.32
CA ASP A 327 11.26 -0.81 24.34
C ASP A 327 11.40 -2.22 23.73
N ASP A 328 11.61 -3.24 24.56
CA ASP A 328 11.83 -4.64 24.12
C ASP A 328 10.69 -5.23 23.29
N SER A 329 9.55 -4.55 23.16
CA SER A 329 8.42 -4.97 22.34
C SER A 329 8.48 -4.46 20.87
N TRP A 330 9.45 -3.58 20.60
CA TRP A 330 9.75 -3.12 19.24
C TRP A 330 10.91 -3.91 18.64
N THR A 331 10.82 -4.18 17.35
CA THR A 331 11.87 -4.90 16.60
C THR A 331 12.46 -3.97 15.54
N PRO A 332 13.78 -3.85 15.42
CA PRO A 332 14.38 -3.09 14.32
C PRO A 332 14.04 -3.75 12.98
N VAL A 333 13.72 -2.91 11.99
CA VAL A 333 13.55 -3.38 10.61
C VAL A 333 14.93 -3.71 10.05
N PRO A 334 15.14 -4.90 9.46
CA PRO A 334 16.39 -5.23 8.82
C PRO A 334 16.74 -4.26 7.69
N ASP A 335 17.99 -3.82 7.62
CA ASP A 335 18.47 -3.03 6.47
C ASP A 335 18.36 -3.87 5.19
N GLN A 336 17.62 -3.36 4.21
CA GLN A 336 17.44 -4.05 2.92
C GLN A 336 18.74 -4.17 2.09
N ASP A 337 19.76 -3.39 2.43
CA ASP A 337 21.08 -3.39 1.77
C ASP A 337 22.05 -4.48 2.29
N GLN A 338 21.73 -5.17 3.37
CA GLN A 338 22.49 -6.34 3.79
C GLN A 338 21.97 -7.56 3.00
N GLY A 339 22.56 -7.79 1.83
CA GLY A 339 22.44 -9.08 1.15
C GLY A 339 22.71 -10.22 2.13
N PRO A 340 22.26 -11.46 1.84
CA PRO A 340 22.41 -12.58 2.78
C PRO A 340 23.86 -12.63 3.24
N ASP A 341 24.05 -12.52 4.54
CA ASP A 341 25.33 -12.63 5.22
C ASP A 341 26.01 -13.92 4.71
N GLU A 342 27.03 -13.78 3.85
CA GLU A 342 27.85 -14.91 3.45
C GLU A 342 28.58 -15.37 4.72
N GLY A 343 27.82 -16.16 5.50
CA GLY A 343 28.31 -16.73 6.74
C GLY A 343 29.67 -17.34 6.53
N ASP A 344 30.66 -16.82 7.25
CA ASP A 344 31.99 -17.33 7.45
C ASP A 344 31.96 -18.87 7.60
N SER A 345 32.22 -19.56 6.51
CA SER A 345 32.59 -20.98 6.56
C SER A 345 34.08 -21.05 6.85
N GLN A 346 34.40 -21.14 8.13
CA GLN A 346 35.69 -21.67 8.59
C GLN A 346 35.64 -23.19 8.75
#